data_558c0d45d71fedecf925a50e05ecc3bd
#
_entry.id   558c0d45d71fedecf925a50e05ecc3bd
#
_cell.length_a   1.000
_cell.length_b   1.000
_cell.length_c   1.000
_cell.angle_alpha   90.00
_cell.angle_beta   90.00
_cell.angle_gamma   90.00
#
_symmetry.space_group_name_H-M   'P 1'
#
loop_
_entity.id
_entity.type
_entity.pdbx_description
1 polymer ?
#
loop_
_entity_poly.entity_id
_entity_poly.type
_entity_poly.pdbx_seq_one_letter_code
_entity_poly.pdbx_strand_id
1 'polypeptide(L)'
;NTATLLQGRLPGLVLTQNGAQAGNDNPEIRIRGIGTFGNNNPMVLIDGVEGSLSQISEIPSADIDNISVLKDAASAAIYGVRAANGVILITTKRGQASSRVKVSYSGSYTLQTPGIVPDYVDSYNWALMKNEVNPDTFSPEALQKLKDGSDPDHYANTNWLDAVLRNASMHQHHLSVSGGSENTHFMASVAYSNQDGIMVKTGVARFSFRSYLDPRYTRFTFGLNFSGNKNNVTAPAV
;
A
#
# COMPACT_ATOMS: atom_id res chain seq x y z
N ASN A 1 -1.69 3.56 0.17
CA ASN A 1 -0.95 2.87 -0.89
C ASN A 1 -1.40 3.42 -2.24
N THR A 2 -0.45 3.88 -3.08
CA THR A 2 -0.76 4.49 -4.38
C THR A 2 -1.37 3.48 -5.36
N ALA A 3 -0.97 2.22 -5.29
CA ALA A 3 -1.52 1.16 -6.14
C ALA A 3 -3.02 0.94 -5.90
N THR A 4 -3.51 1.08 -4.67
CA THR A 4 -4.95 0.93 -4.37
C THR A 4 -5.80 2.06 -4.95
N LEU A 5 -5.22 3.24 -5.23
CA LEU A 5 -5.93 4.33 -5.90
C LEU A 5 -6.30 4.02 -7.34
N LEU A 6 -5.70 2.97 -7.94
CA LEU A 6 -6.03 2.52 -9.30
C LEU A 6 -7.32 1.69 -9.34
N GLN A 7 -7.75 1.17 -8.18
CA GLN A 7 -8.93 0.33 -8.08
C GLN A 7 -10.19 1.10 -8.51
N GLY A 8 -10.95 0.52 -9.43
CA GLY A 8 -12.18 1.12 -9.95
C GLY A 8 -11.99 2.32 -10.88
N ARG A 9 -10.78 2.83 -11.07
CA ARG A 9 -10.51 4.00 -11.94
C ARG A 9 -10.10 3.60 -13.36
N LEU A 10 -9.53 2.42 -13.53
CA LEU A 10 -9.04 1.94 -14.82
C LEU A 10 -9.83 0.70 -15.25
N PRO A 11 -10.65 0.78 -16.32
CA PRO A 11 -11.45 -0.36 -16.76
C PRO A 11 -10.55 -1.50 -17.24
N GLY A 12 -10.84 -2.74 -16.78
CA GLY A 12 -10.09 -3.95 -17.10
C GLY A 12 -8.85 -4.20 -16.23
N LEU A 13 -8.62 -3.36 -15.23
CA LEU A 13 -7.63 -3.59 -14.17
C LEU A 13 -8.31 -4.28 -12.99
N VAL A 14 -7.79 -5.43 -12.59
CA VAL A 14 -8.23 -6.17 -11.40
C VAL A 14 -7.13 -6.05 -10.36
N LEU A 15 -7.48 -5.50 -9.20
CA LEU A 15 -6.62 -5.47 -8.03
C LEU A 15 -7.15 -6.46 -7.00
N THR A 16 -6.30 -7.38 -6.59
CA THR A 16 -6.57 -8.29 -5.47
C THR A 16 -5.64 -7.94 -4.33
N GLN A 17 -6.21 -7.54 -3.21
CA GLN A 17 -5.43 -7.23 -2.02
C GLN A 17 -5.42 -8.47 -1.11
N ASN A 18 -4.26 -9.08 -0.95
CA ASN A 18 -4.08 -10.31 -0.17
C ASN A 18 -3.80 -10.05 1.32
N GLY A 19 -3.91 -8.81 1.75
CA GLY A 19 -3.71 -8.38 3.14
C GLY A 19 -3.83 -6.87 3.28
N ALA A 20 -4.01 -6.41 4.51
CA ALA A 20 -4.09 -4.99 4.84
C ALA A 20 -3.05 -4.61 5.92
N GLN A 21 -2.02 -5.44 6.11
CA GLN A 21 -0.96 -5.15 7.08
C GLN A 21 -0.13 -3.97 6.58
N ALA A 22 0.08 -2.99 7.44
CA ALA A 22 0.91 -1.84 7.13
C ALA A 22 2.32 -2.28 6.68
N GLY A 23 2.74 -1.84 5.48
CA GLY A 23 4.03 -2.20 4.88
C GLY A 23 4.05 -3.52 4.10
N ASN A 24 3.02 -4.34 4.18
CA ASN A 24 2.85 -5.57 3.39
C ASN A 24 1.45 -5.58 2.72
N ASP A 25 1.08 -4.44 2.17
CA ASP A 25 -0.23 -4.16 1.59
C ASP A 25 -0.17 -3.99 0.06
N ASN A 26 0.85 -4.55 -0.59
CA ASN A 26 0.99 -4.50 -2.04
C ASN A 26 -0.10 -5.34 -2.71
N PRO A 27 -0.97 -4.74 -3.53
CA PRO A 27 -1.98 -5.49 -4.24
C PRO A 27 -1.37 -6.27 -5.39
N GLU A 28 -1.94 -7.43 -5.68
CA GLU A 28 -1.72 -8.10 -6.92
C GLU A 28 -2.51 -7.40 -8.03
N ILE A 29 -1.82 -7.00 -9.09
CA ILE A 29 -2.43 -6.27 -10.20
C ILE A 29 -2.45 -7.15 -11.43
N ARG A 30 -3.64 -7.31 -12.03
CA ARG A 30 -3.82 -8.07 -13.28
C ARG A 30 -4.61 -7.24 -14.28
N ILE A 31 -4.24 -7.38 -15.57
CA ILE A 31 -4.95 -6.76 -16.67
C ILE A 31 -5.63 -7.89 -17.48
N ARG A 32 -6.96 -7.80 -17.63
CA ARG A 32 -7.79 -8.80 -18.34
C ARG A 32 -7.78 -10.22 -17.75
N GLY A 33 -7.37 -10.39 -16.48
CA GLY A 33 -7.42 -11.68 -15.80
C GLY A 33 -6.16 -12.53 -15.99
N ILE A 34 -6.34 -13.86 -15.91
CA ILE A 34 -5.25 -14.86 -16.03
C ILE A 34 -5.19 -15.34 -17.47
N GLY A 35 -4.11 -15.04 -18.17
CA GLY A 35 -3.87 -15.44 -19.54
C GLY A 35 -2.92 -16.62 -19.72
N THR A 36 -2.10 -16.93 -18.70
CA THR A 36 -1.09 -17.99 -18.77
C THR A 36 -0.97 -18.72 -17.43
N PHE A 37 -0.43 -19.94 -17.46
CA PHE A 37 -0.07 -20.68 -16.24
C PHE A 37 1.21 -20.14 -15.56
N GLY A 38 1.93 -19.23 -16.22
CA GLY A 38 3.15 -18.60 -15.70
C GLY A 38 2.87 -17.27 -15.02
N ASN A 39 3.78 -16.31 -15.21
CA ASN A 39 3.68 -14.97 -14.67
C ASN A 39 2.61 -14.16 -15.43
N ASN A 40 1.57 -13.72 -14.75
CA ASN A 40 0.50 -12.88 -15.29
C ASN A 40 0.63 -11.39 -14.89
N ASN A 41 1.75 -11.00 -14.30
CA ASN A 41 1.97 -9.61 -13.92
C ASN A 41 2.11 -8.72 -15.15
N PRO A 42 1.48 -7.56 -15.18
CA PRO A 42 1.72 -6.57 -16.22
C PRO A 42 3.13 -6.00 -16.12
N MET A 43 3.66 -5.54 -17.24
CA MET A 43 4.89 -4.76 -17.27
C MET A 43 4.62 -3.37 -16.70
N VAL A 44 5.50 -2.87 -15.87
CA VAL A 44 5.40 -1.52 -15.28
C VAL A 44 6.50 -0.65 -15.85
N LEU A 45 6.14 0.52 -16.33
CA LEU A 45 7.08 1.55 -16.78
C LEU A 45 6.85 2.83 -15.99
N ILE A 46 7.89 3.30 -15.32
CA ILE A 46 7.90 4.54 -14.56
C ILE A 46 8.82 5.53 -15.28
N ASP A 47 8.24 6.59 -15.82
CA ASP A 47 8.94 7.57 -16.67
C ASP A 47 9.73 6.94 -17.85
N GLY A 48 9.23 5.82 -18.38
CA GLY A 48 9.85 5.08 -19.47
C GLY A 48 10.88 4.02 -19.06
N VAL A 49 11.18 3.89 -17.77
CA VAL A 49 12.08 2.88 -17.22
C VAL A 49 11.26 1.73 -16.62
N GLU A 50 11.66 0.50 -16.90
CA GLU A 50 11.00 -0.67 -16.33
C GLU A 50 11.18 -0.74 -14.83
N GLY A 51 10.07 -0.96 -14.13
CA GLY A 51 10.01 -1.09 -12.67
C GLY A 51 9.18 -2.29 -12.22
N SER A 52 9.10 -2.49 -10.92
CA SER A 52 8.27 -3.53 -10.30
C SER A 52 6.91 -3.00 -9.86
N LEU A 53 5.95 -3.93 -9.66
CA LEU A 53 4.63 -3.58 -9.10
C LEU A 53 4.73 -2.95 -7.70
N SER A 54 5.68 -3.38 -6.88
CA SER A 54 5.92 -2.82 -5.55
C SER A 54 6.34 -1.35 -5.60
N GLN A 55 7.13 -0.96 -6.60
CA GLN A 55 7.56 0.44 -6.79
C GLN A 55 6.40 1.39 -7.04
N ILE A 56 5.26 0.92 -7.59
CA ILE A 56 4.05 1.74 -7.73
C ILE A 56 3.58 2.24 -6.35
N SER A 57 3.62 1.36 -5.35
CA SER A 57 3.20 1.68 -3.99
C SER A 57 4.17 2.61 -3.25
N GLU A 58 5.39 2.73 -3.74
CA GLU A 58 6.45 3.55 -3.15
C GLU A 58 6.44 5.00 -3.67
N ILE A 59 5.84 5.23 -4.85
CA ILE A 59 5.71 6.57 -5.40
C ILE A 59 4.62 7.33 -4.65
N PRO A 60 4.91 8.51 -4.07
CA PRO A 60 3.87 9.36 -3.51
C PRO A 60 2.83 9.71 -4.58
N SER A 61 1.55 9.57 -4.27
CA SER A 61 0.47 9.90 -5.21
C SER A 61 0.51 11.36 -5.69
N ALA A 62 1.04 12.24 -4.84
CA ALA A 62 1.22 13.66 -5.17
C ALA A 62 2.26 13.90 -6.27
N ASP A 63 3.20 12.97 -6.50
CA ASP A 63 4.22 13.04 -7.54
C ASP A 63 3.77 12.45 -8.88
N ILE A 64 2.63 11.77 -8.91
CA ILE A 64 2.10 11.17 -10.14
C ILE A 64 1.33 12.23 -10.94
N ASP A 65 1.66 12.32 -12.21
CA ASP A 65 0.95 13.15 -13.18
C ASP A 65 -0.14 12.35 -13.88
N ASN A 66 0.23 11.20 -14.45
CA ASN A 66 -0.69 10.33 -15.19
C ASN A 66 -0.36 8.85 -15.00
N ILE A 67 -1.41 8.02 -15.06
CA ILE A 67 -1.30 6.57 -15.13
C ILE A 67 -2.15 6.09 -16.30
N SER A 68 -1.51 5.39 -17.23
CA SER A 68 -2.15 4.79 -18.40
C SER A 68 -1.95 3.28 -18.40
N VAL A 69 -2.95 2.55 -18.89
CA VAL A 69 -2.87 1.09 -19.00
C VAL A 69 -3.07 0.70 -20.45
N LEU A 70 -2.04 0.10 -21.05
CA LEU A 70 -2.09 -0.46 -22.39
C LEU A 70 -2.55 -1.92 -22.27
N LYS A 71 -3.76 -2.17 -22.73
CA LYS A 71 -4.41 -3.48 -22.65
C LYS A 71 -4.35 -4.26 -23.95
N ASP A 72 -4.27 -3.54 -25.06
CA ASP A 72 -4.36 -4.12 -26.39
C ASP A 72 -2.99 -4.49 -26.94
N ALA A 73 -2.91 -5.64 -27.59
CA ALA A 73 -1.65 -6.13 -28.16
C ALA A 73 -1.01 -5.13 -29.13
N ALA A 74 -1.82 -4.38 -29.90
CA ALA A 74 -1.32 -3.37 -30.82
C ALA A 74 -0.62 -2.20 -30.10
N SER A 75 -1.19 -1.71 -29.00
CA SER A 75 -0.60 -0.62 -28.20
C SER A 75 0.60 -1.08 -27.36
N ALA A 76 0.62 -2.35 -26.95
CA ALA A 76 1.69 -2.95 -26.17
C ALA A 76 2.84 -3.49 -27.04
N ALA A 77 2.65 -3.64 -28.37
CA ALA A 77 3.63 -4.25 -29.28
C ALA A 77 5.01 -3.60 -29.27
N ILE A 78 5.08 -2.30 -29.06
CA ILE A 78 6.36 -1.55 -28.97
C ILE A 78 7.24 -1.98 -27.79
N TYR A 79 6.65 -2.64 -26.78
CA TYR A 79 7.34 -3.13 -25.59
C TYR A 79 7.69 -4.63 -25.68
N GLY A 80 7.39 -5.28 -26.81
CA GLY A 80 7.73 -6.67 -27.11
C GLY A 80 6.91 -7.70 -26.33
N VAL A 81 7.40 -8.94 -26.33
CA VAL A 81 6.71 -10.11 -25.70
C VAL A 81 6.45 -9.96 -24.21
N ARG A 82 7.24 -9.17 -23.51
CA ARG A 82 7.09 -8.94 -22.06
C ARG A 82 5.82 -8.13 -21.71
N ALA A 83 5.27 -7.42 -22.70
CA ALA A 83 4.04 -6.66 -22.59
C ALA A 83 2.78 -7.48 -22.89
N ALA A 84 2.89 -8.82 -23.09
CA ALA A 84 1.75 -9.69 -23.40
C ALA A 84 0.64 -9.63 -22.36
N ASN A 85 0.97 -9.42 -21.09
CA ASN A 85 0.01 -9.27 -19.97
C ASN A 85 -0.47 -7.83 -19.78
N GLY A 86 -0.16 -6.93 -20.72
CA GLY A 86 -0.44 -5.50 -20.65
C GLY A 86 0.68 -4.68 -20.01
N VAL A 87 0.58 -3.36 -20.14
CA VAL A 87 1.59 -2.43 -19.64
C VAL A 87 0.92 -1.34 -18.82
N ILE A 88 1.49 -1.04 -17.66
CA ILE A 88 1.13 0.09 -16.82
C ILE A 88 2.19 1.17 -17.01
N LEU A 89 1.78 2.32 -17.55
CA LEU A 89 2.64 3.47 -17.76
C LEU A 89 2.36 4.49 -16.65
N ILE A 90 3.37 4.82 -15.88
CA ILE A 90 3.31 5.85 -14.85
C ILE A 90 4.21 7.00 -15.29
N THR A 91 3.60 8.17 -15.45
CA THR A 91 4.33 9.40 -15.70
C THR A 91 4.32 10.25 -14.44
N THR A 92 5.48 10.68 -14.01
CA THR A 92 5.59 11.55 -12.84
C THR A 92 5.57 13.02 -13.23
N LYS A 93 5.20 13.87 -12.28
CA LYS A 93 5.17 15.31 -12.47
C LYS A 93 6.54 15.84 -12.83
N ARG A 94 6.55 16.77 -13.77
CA ARG A 94 7.75 17.48 -14.26
C ARG A 94 7.54 18.97 -14.07
N GLY A 95 8.61 19.76 -14.07
CA GLY A 95 8.53 21.20 -14.17
C GLY A 95 7.88 21.63 -15.47
N GLN A 96 7.23 22.79 -15.48
CA GLN A 96 6.63 23.39 -16.68
C GLN A 96 7.57 24.45 -17.28
N ALA A 97 7.57 24.54 -18.61
CA ALA A 97 8.31 25.57 -19.31
C ALA A 97 7.87 26.98 -18.92
N SER A 98 8.82 27.89 -18.83
CA SER A 98 8.57 29.32 -18.57
C SER A 98 7.66 29.59 -17.37
N SER A 99 7.73 28.70 -16.36
CA SER A 99 6.94 28.81 -15.16
C SER A 99 7.73 29.40 -14.00
N ARG A 100 7.08 30.25 -13.20
CA ARG A 100 7.64 30.71 -11.92
C ARG A 100 7.87 29.54 -11.00
N VAL A 101 8.85 29.65 -10.12
CA VAL A 101 9.07 28.66 -9.07
C VAL A 101 7.82 28.54 -8.20
N LYS A 102 7.29 27.33 -8.10
CA LYS A 102 6.14 26.99 -7.28
C LYS A 102 6.56 26.02 -6.20
N VAL A 103 6.30 26.40 -4.96
CA VAL A 103 6.46 25.53 -3.80
C VAL A 103 5.09 25.03 -3.39
N SER A 104 4.95 23.73 -3.20
CA SER A 104 3.69 23.09 -2.79
C SER A 104 3.96 22.18 -1.61
N TYR A 105 3.15 22.33 -0.56
CA TYR A 105 3.14 21.42 0.59
C TYR A 105 1.75 20.82 0.73
N SER A 106 1.70 19.51 0.98
CA SER A 106 0.48 18.81 1.37
C SER A 106 0.75 17.93 2.57
N GLY A 107 -0.17 17.96 3.53
CA GLY A 107 -0.12 17.12 4.72
C GLY A 107 -1.48 16.48 4.95
N SER A 108 -1.50 15.25 5.45
CA SER A 108 -2.71 14.55 5.85
C SER A 108 -2.48 13.77 7.13
N TYR A 109 -3.54 13.69 7.94
CA TYR A 109 -3.61 12.84 9.12
C TYR A 109 -4.87 11.99 9.03
N THR A 110 -4.73 10.68 9.23
CA THR A 110 -5.83 9.73 9.09
C THR A 110 -5.87 8.82 10.31
N LEU A 111 -7.05 8.63 10.87
CA LEU A 111 -7.31 7.61 11.89
C LEU A 111 -7.88 6.38 11.21
N GLN A 112 -7.34 5.24 11.54
CA GLN A 112 -7.76 3.92 11.06
C GLN A 112 -8.32 3.14 12.25
N THR A 113 -9.51 2.59 12.10
CA THR A 113 -10.13 1.74 13.10
C THR A 113 -10.35 0.35 12.53
N PRO A 114 -10.30 -0.71 13.36
CA PRO A 114 -10.75 -2.02 12.92
C PRO A 114 -12.16 -1.91 12.33
N GLY A 115 -12.39 -2.55 11.21
CA GLY A 115 -13.70 -2.56 10.56
C GLY A 115 -14.69 -3.47 11.31
N ILE A 116 -15.20 -4.50 10.62
CA ILE A 116 -16.08 -5.49 11.24
C ILE A 116 -15.20 -6.47 12.03
N VAL A 117 -15.31 -6.41 13.35
CA VAL A 117 -14.69 -7.38 14.26
C VAL A 117 -15.78 -8.38 14.63
N PRO A 118 -15.59 -9.70 14.35
CA PRO A 118 -16.57 -10.70 14.75
C PRO A 118 -16.67 -10.79 16.28
N ASP A 119 -17.88 -10.90 16.79
CA ASP A 119 -18.08 -11.26 18.19
C ASP A 119 -17.86 -12.75 18.37
N TYR A 120 -16.83 -13.09 19.12
CA TYR A 120 -16.57 -14.47 19.51
C TYR A 120 -17.20 -14.77 20.86
N VAL A 121 -17.62 -16.02 20.99
CA VAL A 121 -18.15 -16.54 22.25
C VAL A 121 -17.02 -16.53 23.28
N ASP A 122 -17.31 -16.07 24.49
CA ASP A 122 -16.38 -16.10 25.61
C ASP A 122 -16.07 -17.54 26.08
N SER A 123 -15.04 -17.70 26.90
CA SER A 123 -14.58 -19.00 27.33
C SER A 123 -15.65 -19.78 28.14
N TYR A 124 -16.49 -19.09 28.92
CA TYR A 124 -17.55 -19.70 29.69
C TYR A 124 -18.66 -20.28 28.80
N ASN A 125 -19.18 -19.47 27.88
CA ASN A 125 -20.21 -19.91 26.97
C ASN A 125 -19.70 -20.97 25.99
N TRP A 126 -18.44 -20.87 25.55
CA TRP A 126 -17.81 -21.93 24.77
C TRP A 126 -17.72 -23.25 25.54
N ALA A 127 -17.34 -23.22 26.84
CA ALA A 127 -17.28 -24.41 27.68
C ALA A 127 -18.66 -25.04 27.90
N LEU A 128 -19.72 -24.20 28.04
CA LEU A 128 -21.10 -24.69 28.11
C LEU A 128 -21.50 -25.43 26.84
N MET A 129 -21.25 -24.83 25.67
CA MET A 129 -21.54 -25.44 24.35
C MET A 129 -20.76 -26.77 24.18
N LYS A 130 -19.52 -26.82 24.68
CA LYS A 130 -18.73 -28.06 24.65
C LYS A 130 -19.35 -29.14 25.50
N ASN A 131 -19.85 -28.81 26.70
CA ASN A 131 -20.52 -29.76 27.56
C ASN A 131 -21.87 -30.27 27.01
N GLU A 132 -22.56 -29.48 26.19
CA GLU A 132 -23.75 -29.93 25.46
C GLU A 132 -23.43 -31.02 24.44
N VAL A 133 -22.28 -30.90 23.74
CA VAL A 133 -21.84 -31.87 22.74
C VAL A 133 -21.18 -33.10 23.41
N ASN A 134 -20.32 -32.85 24.35
CA ASN A 134 -19.60 -33.88 25.10
C ASN A 134 -19.78 -33.61 26.62
N PRO A 135 -20.74 -34.30 27.26
CA PRO A 135 -21.00 -34.12 28.68
C PRO A 135 -19.75 -34.34 29.55
N ASP A 136 -19.63 -33.56 30.59
CA ASP A 136 -18.55 -33.62 31.58
C ASP A 136 -17.14 -33.27 31.06
N THR A 137 -17.03 -32.60 29.89
CA THR A 137 -15.74 -32.09 29.41
C THR A 137 -15.17 -31.04 30.37
N PHE A 138 -16.03 -30.18 30.90
CA PHE A 138 -15.69 -29.20 31.94
C PHE A 138 -16.50 -29.49 33.19
N SER A 139 -15.82 -29.59 34.35
CA SER A 139 -16.49 -29.78 35.63
C SER A 139 -17.28 -28.52 36.04
N PRO A 140 -18.29 -28.64 36.94
CA PRO A 140 -19.01 -27.49 37.47
C PRO A 140 -18.09 -26.44 38.11
N GLU A 141 -17.00 -26.87 38.75
CA GLU A 141 -16.01 -25.98 39.36
C GLU A 141 -15.22 -25.23 38.30
N ALA A 142 -14.83 -25.88 37.20
CA ALA A 142 -14.16 -25.26 36.07
C ALA A 142 -15.06 -24.22 35.42
N LEU A 143 -16.35 -24.53 35.20
CA LEU A 143 -17.33 -23.57 34.66
C LEU A 143 -17.51 -22.36 35.58
N GLN A 144 -17.53 -22.57 36.92
CA GLN A 144 -17.62 -21.46 37.86
C GLN A 144 -16.40 -20.56 37.79
N LYS A 145 -15.18 -21.11 37.71
CA LYS A 145 -13.93 -20.36 37.59
C LYS A 145 -13.85 -19.59 36.26
N LEU A 146 -14.35 -20.14 35.15
CA LEU A 146 -14.47 -19.45 33.87
C LEU A 146 -15.46 -18.28 33.95
N LYS A 147 -16.54 -18.45 34.72
CA LYS A 147 -17.60 -17.45 34.87
C LYS A 147 -17.16 -16.27 35.73
N ASP A 148 -16.54 -16.54 36.87
CA ASP A 148 -16.16 -15.51 37.85
C ASP A 148 -14.74 -14.98 37.69
N GLY A 149 -13.92 -15.61 36.83
CA GLY A 149 -12.55 -15.21 36.58
C GLY A 149 -11.62 -15.37 37.78
N SER A 150 -11.95 -16.28 38.74
CA SER A 150 -11.19 -16.46 39.99
C SER A 150 -9.83 -17.12 39.80
N ASP A 151 -9.59 -17.76 38.67
CA ASP A 151 -8.34 -18.48 38.36
C ASP A 151 -7.93 -18.21 36.88
N PRO A 152 -7.51 -16.97 36.55
CA PRO A 152 -7.24 -16.59 35.16
C PRO A 152 -6.01 -17.26 34.56
N ASP A 153 -5.11 -17.80 35.38
CA ASP A 153 -3.90 -18.48 34.90
C ASP A 153 -4.22 -19.88 34.32
N HIS A 154 -5.25 -20.55 34.82
CA HIS A 154 -5.68 -21.86 34.33
C HIS A 154 -6.96 -21.80 33.49
N TYR A 155 -7.83 -20.84 33.77
CA TYR A 155 -9.12 -20.65 33.11
C TYR A 155 -9.25 -19.25 32.52
N ALA A 156 -8.41 -18.98 31.50
CA ALA A 156 -8.36 -17.68 30.88
C ALA A 156 -9.63 -17.35 30.04
N ASN A 157 -10.08 -16.11 30.13
CA ASN A 157 -11.14 -15.57 29.29
C ASN A 157 -10.63 -14.30 28.55
N THR A 158 -9.63 -14.46 27.72
CA THR A 158 -8.97 -13.35 27.03
C THR A 158 -9.62 -13.11 25.66
N ASN A 159 -10.12 -11.92 25.42
CA ASN A 159 -10.47 -11.48 24.08
C ASN A 159 -9.21 -11.14 23.31
N TRP A 160 -8.73 -12.08 22.50
CA TRP A 160 -7.51 -11.91 21.72
C TRP A 160 -7.62 -10.82 20.66
N LEU A 161 -8.84 -10.56 20.13
CA LEU A 161 -9.02 -9.49 19.17
C LEU A 161 -8.79 -8.12 19.81
N ASP A 162 -9.34 -7.89 21.00
CA ASP A 162 -9.13 -6.65 21.74
C ASP A 162 -7.67 -6.48 22.18
N ALA A 163 -6.98 -7.60 22.45
CA ALA A 163 -5.58 -7.58 22.83
C ALA A 163 -4.64 -7.24 21.66
N VAL A 164 -4.99 -7.63 20.44
CA VAL A 164 -4.11 -7.46 19.26
C VAL A 164 -4.53 -6.34 18.33
N LEU A 165 -5.79 -5.88 18.37
CA LEU A 165 -6.30 -4.83 17.54
C LEU A 165 -6.31 -3.49 18.28
N ARG A 166 -5.99 -2.42 17.55
CA ARG A 166 -6.01 -1.05 18.07
C ARG A 166 -6.45 -0.06 16.99
N ASN A 167 -6.87 1.10 17.43
CA ASN A 167 -6.94 2.25 16.53
C ASN A 167 -5.52 2.66 16.15
N ALA A 168 -5.32 2.96 14.90
CA ALA A 168 -4.04 3.30 14.33
C ALA A 168 -4.07 4.67 13.68
N SER A 169 -2.92 5.35 13.63
CA SER A 169 -2.78 6.63 12.98
C SER A 169 -1.89 6.53 11.75
N MET A 170 -2.15 7.38 10.79
CA MET A 170 -1.31 7.57 9.62
C MET A 170 -1.14 9.06 9.37
N HIS A 171 0.09 9.50 9.19
CA HIS A 171 0.35 10.85 8.75
C HIS A 171 1.27 10.86 7.53
N GLN A 172 1.03 11.82 6.65
CA GLN A 172 1.79 11.99 5.42
C GLN A 172 2.12 13.46 5.23
N HIS A 173 3.33 13.72 4.77
CA HIS A 173 3.83 15.04 4.43
C HIS A 173 4.52 14.97 3.09
N HIS A 174 4.19 15.88 2.20
CA HIS A 174 4.78 16.00 0.88
C HIS A 174 5.11 17.45 0.61
N LEU A 175 6.36 17.71 0.27
CA LEU A 175 6.86 19.02 -0.13
C LEU A 175 7.43 18.90 -1.55
N SER A 176 7.03 19.78 -2.43
CA SER A 176 7.58 19.84 -3.78
C SER A 176 7.89 21.24 -4.22
N VAL A 177 8.94 21.38 -5.03
CA VAL A 177 9.35 22.61 -5.69
C VAL A 177 9.46 22.32 -7.17
N SER A 178 8.80 23.11 -7.99
CA SER A 178 8.85 22.97 -9.45
C SER A 178 8.92 24.33 -10.11
N GLY A 179 9.52 24.36 -11.29
CA GLY A 179 9.63 25.59 -12.07
C GLY A 179 10.35 25.33 -13.39
N GLY A 180 10.56 26.38 -14.15
CA GLY A 180 11.31 26.26 -15.38
C GLY A 180 11.48 27.58 -16.11
N SER A 181 12.52 27.64 -16.90
CA SER A 181 12.75 28.67 -17.95
C SER A 181 12.32 28.09 -19.29
N GLU A 182 12.54 28.86 -20.35
CA GLU A 182 12.34 28.38 -21.73
C GLU A 182 13.16 27.11 -22.03
N ASN A 183 14.35 27.04 -21.45
CA ASN A 183 15.35 26.02 -21.76
C ASN A 183 15.60 25.02 -20.65
N THR A 184 14.93 25.14 -19.50
CA THR A 184 15.21 24.22 -18.37
C THR A 184 13.96 24.05 -17.54
N HIS A 185 13.57 22.80 -17.31
CA HIS A 185 12.49 22.46 -16.40
C HIS A 185 13.05 21.67 -15.22
N PHE A 186 12.56 21.94 -14.04
CA PHE A 186 12.95 21.20 -12.87
C PHE A 186 11.77 20.91 -11.95
N MET A 187 11.87 19.82 -11.24
CA MET A 187 11.00 19.46 -10.13
C MET A 187 11.83 18.72 -9.09
N ALA A 188 11.62 19.03 -7.85
CA ALA A 188 12.15 18.26 -6.73
C ALA A 188 11.03 18.05 -5.71
N SER A 189 10.95 16.84 -5.14
CA SER A 189 9.99 16.52 -4.10
C SER A 189 10.61 15.65 -3.01
N VAL A 190 10.07 15.81 -1.82
CA VAL A 190 10.36 14.98 -0.65
C VAL A 190 9.04 14.60 -0.02
N ALA A 191 8.88 13.33 0.30
CA ALA A 191 7.71 12.84 1.01
C ALA A 191 8.11 11.98 2.19
N TYR A 192 7.35 12.13 3.27
CA TYR A 192 7.43 11.29 4.45
C TYR A 192 6.04 10.80 4.81
N SER A 193 5.92 9.52 5.08
CA SER A 193 4.69 8.94 5.62
C SER A 193 5.03 7.97 6.74
N ASN A 194 4.24 8.01 7.81
CA ASN A 194 4.27 7.03 8.87
C ASN A 194 2.86 6.49 9.07
N GLN A 195 2.72 5.19 9.02
CA GLN A 195 1.48 4.47 9.20
C GLN A 195 1.65 3.43 10.28
N ASP A 196 0.95 3.60 11.38
CA ASP A 196 0.80 2.55 12.38
C ASP A 196 -0.15 1.48 11.86
N GLY A 197 0.08 0.25 12.22
CA GLY A 197 -0.84 -0.84 11.89
C GLY A 197 -1.96 -0.98 12.91
N ILE A 198 -3.13 -1.43 12.44
CA ILE A 198 -4.28 -1.78 13.28
C ILE A 198 -3.94 -2.96 14.22
N MET A 199 -3.04 -3.85 13.80
CA MET A 199 -2.46 -4.83 14.69
C MET A 199 -1.31 -4.22 15.49
N VAL A 200 -1.21 -4.53 16.78
CA VAL A 200 -0.09 -4.10 17.62
C VAL A 200 1.24 -4.56 17.05
N LYS A 201 2.30 -3.78 17.24
CA LYS A 201 3.65 -4.03 16.73
C LYS A 201 3.74 -4.18 15.21
N THR A 202 2.83 -3.56 14.46
CA THR A 202 2.93 -3.43 13.01
C THR A 202 2.94 -1.95 12.62
N GLY A 203 3.66 -1.64 11.53
CA GLY A 203 3.72 -0.27 11.03
C GLY A 203 4.71 -0.13 9.89
N VAL A 204 4.66 1.01 9.21
CA VAL A 204 5.61 1.36 8.15
C VAL A 204 5.89 2.85 8.14
N ALA A 205 7.16 3.19 8.16
CA ALA A 205 7.63 4.56 7.89
C ALA A 205 8.32 4.58 6.52
N ARG A 206 7.90 5.50 5.66
CA ARG A 206 8.45 5.68 4.31
C ARG A 206 9.00 7.08 4.17
N PHE A 207 10.19 7.17 3.63
CA PHE A 207 10.80 8.39 3.17
C PHE A 207 11.13 8.25 1.69
N SER A 208 10.71 9.21 0.88
CA SER A 208 11.01 9.21 -0.54
C SER A 208 11.45 10.61 -0.99
N PHE A 209 12.34 10.63 -1.96
CA PHE A 209 12.71 11.85 -2.64
C PHE A 209 12.76 11.62 -4.15
N ARG A 210 12.49 12.67 -4.90
CA ARG A 210 12.55 12.67 -6.36
C ARG A 210 13.08 14.00 -6.84
N SER A 211 13.90 13.96 -7.88
CA SER A 211 14.39 15.14 -8.57
C SER A 211 14.35 14.89 -10.06
N TYR A 212 13.81 15.83 -10.79
CA TYR A 212 13.76 15.85 -12.24
C TYR A 212 14.34 17.14 -12.76
N LEU A 213 15.25 17.04 -13.75
CA LEU A 213 15.87 18.18 -14.42
C LEU A 213 15.94 17.89 -15.91
N ASP A 214 15.41 18.78 -16.72
CA ASP A 214 15.36 18.68 -18.18
C ASP A 214 15.91 19.98 -18.81
N PRO A 215 17.25 20.13 -18.89
CA PRO A 215 17.85 21.22 -19.64
C PRO A 215 17.78 20.93 -21.15
N ARG A 216 17.31 21.91 -21.90
CA ARG A 216 17.17 21.86 -23.36
C ARG A 216 18.09 22.89 -24.00
N TYR A 217 19.06 22.41 -24.73
CA TYR A 217 19.93 23.23 -25.57
C TYR A 217 19.50 23.09 -27.04
N THR A 218 19.86 24.02 -27.84
CA THR A 218 19.47 24.10 -29.26
C THR A 218 19.70 22.80 -30.06
N ARG A 219 20.65 21.97 -29.63
CA ARG A 219 21.02 20.70 -30.30
C ARG A 219 20.96 19.47 -29.41
N PHE A 220 20.78 19.63 -28.08
CA PHE A 220 20.84 18.54 -27.14
C PHE A 220 19.76 18.72 -26.07
N THR A 221 19.08 17.64 -25.76
CA THR A 221 18.15 17.56 -24.61
C THR A 221 18.65 16.48 -23.68
N PHE A 222 18.80 16.82 -22.39
CA PHE A 222 19.18 15.90 -21.35
C PHE A 222 18.04 15.79 -20.36
N GLY A 223 17.62 14.57 -20.03
CA GLY A 223 16.68 14.34 -18.92
C GLY A 223 17.39 13.61 -17.79
N LEU A 224 17.45 14.24 -16.62
CA LEU A 224 17.95 13.61 -15.41
C LEU A 224 16.77 13.36 -14.49
N ASN A 225 16.51 12.08 -14.18
CA ASN A 225 15.53 11.67 -13.18
C ASN A 225 16.26 10.88 -12.09
N PHE A 226 16.25 11.43 -10.91
CA PHE A 226 16.88 10.83 -9.74
C PHE A 226 15.82 10.64 -8.65
N SER A 227 15.63 9.41 -8.19
CA SER A 227 14.66 9.09 -7.15
C SER A 227 15.19 8.02 -6.22
N GLY A 228 14.77 8.07 -4.97
CA GLY A 228 15.08 7.07 -3.98
C GLY A 228 14.01 7.01 -2.91
N ASN A 229 13.94 5.86 -2.25
CA ASN A 229 13.02 5.61 -1.16
C ASN A 229 13.69 4.77 -0.09
N LYS A 230 13.24 4.97 1.14
CA LYS A 230 13.59 4.15 2.30
C LYS A 230 12.33 3.74 3.03
N ASN A 231 12.12 2.45 3.18
CA ASN A 231 11.00 1.87 3.90
C ASN A 231 11.50 1.16 5.16
N ASN A 232 10.99 1.57 6.31
CA ASN A 232 11.20 0.88 7.57
C ASN A 232 9.88 0.19 7.94
N VAL A 233 9.85 -1.13 7.84
CA VAL A 233 8.67 -1.94 8.17
C VAL A 233 8.87 -2.56 9.54
N THR A 234 7.90 -2.39 10.42
CA THR A 234 7.81 -3.07 11.71
C THR A 234 6.79 -4.19 11.57
N ALA A 235 7.22 -5.41 11.82
CA ALA A 235 6.36 -6.59 11.83
C ALA A 235 6.58 -7.34 13.15
N PRO A 236 5.56 -8.05 13.68
CA PRO A 236 5.76 -8.90 14.84
C PRO A 236 6.79 -9.98 14.49
N ALA A 237 7.68 -10.28 15.44
CA ALA A 237 8.54 -11.44 15.33
C ALA A 237 7.67 -12.71 15.36
N VAL A 238 7.80 -13.55 14.35
CA VAL A 238 7.16 -14.87 14.26
C VAL A 238 8.14 -15.91 14.79
#